data_e5007dfa00eaa6e89fea95451c52f3be
#
_entry.id   e5007dfa00eaa6e89fea95451c52f3be
#
_cell.length_a   1.000
_cell.length_b   1.000
_cell.length_c   1.000
_cell.angle_alpha   90.00
_cell.angle_beta   90.00
_cell.angle_gamma   90.00
#
_symmetry.space_group_name_H-M   'P 1'
#
loop_
_entity.id
_entity.type
_entity.pdbx_description
1 polymer ?
#
loop_
_entity_poly.entity_id
_entity_poly.type
_entity_poly.pdbx_seq_one_letter_code
_entity_poly.pdbx_strand_id
1 'polypeptide(L)'
;VDHKRHALWSAELVRTGEHLVVVVTGELDLSAHPAFGDRLLELTAGVADPVVDLSGVRLLAAAGVRQLYVVADALAQTGRRLRVVTGTGLVLRVLRAAQATDVLETYVTLAAAGGAARPGPAGPSGLPELEQLRLEVTALRAKLASRPAIARALGVIEERYRLNDMEEAFRLLRSASQVHNIKLVVLAKTLVTLPRPHSRAWLIAALQRPAPRLSFAATDRPGTTPATILERLVRRALAVTGATAGYAQLPNETGLRLAAHHGLDKLFTGVFARIDGEQSTCTAALATGVAVTSTNIALDPLFSRPDTRRALLGAGFTTARSVPLASPAVDCVGVLTVLSRQAFPAQVPEELDCLCREAGAWLQWHRHHQVLTALQHLHAQATTATPG
;
A
#
# COMPACT_ATOMS: atom_id res chain seq x y z
N VAL A 1 17.78 33.64 -21.00
CA VAL A 1 16.44 33.35 -21.49
C VAL A 1 15.68 32.75 -20.34
N ASP A 2 14.81 33.57 -19.77
CA ASP A 2 14.07 33.32 -18.53
C ASP A 2 12.91 32.36 -18.82
N HIS A 3 13.06 31.09 -18.47
CA HIS A 3 11.97 30.12 -18.56
C HIS A 3 11.08 30.28 -17.32
N LYS A 4 10.12 31.19 -17.40
CA LYS A 4 8.96 31.20 -16.49
C LYS A 4 8.22 29.87 -16.65
N ARG A 5 8.51 28.88 -15.77
CA ARG A 5 7.66 27.73 -15.57
C ARG A 5 6.32 28.25 -15.07
N HIS A 6 5.26 28.12 -15.85
CA HIS A 6 3.91 28.40 -15.40
C HIS A 6 3.62 27.43 -14.23
N ALA A 7 3.46 27.98 -13.04
CA ALA A 7 3.08 27.19 -11.89
C ALA A 7 1.69 26.56 -12.19
N LEU A 8 1.62 25.23 -12.14
CA LEU A 8 0.39 24.47 -12.36
C LEU A 8 -0.63 24.64 -11.23
N TRP A 9 -0.26 25.39 -10.20
CA TRP A 9 -1.08 25.68 -9.02
C TRP A 9 -0.95 27.14 -8.61
N SER A 10 -1.97 27.62 -7.87
CA SER A 10 -1.95 28.92 -7.19
C SER A 10 -2.42 28.79 -5.75
N ALA A 11 -1.92 29.68 -4.88
CA ALA A 11 -2.37 29.82 -3.50
C ALA A 11 -2.48 31.30 -3.16
N GLU A 12 -3.67 31.73 -2.75
CA GLU A 12 -3.99 33.11 -2.45
C GLU A 12 -4.72 33.25 -1.12
N LEU A 13 -4.43 34.31 -0.37
CA LEU A 13 -5.13 34.62 0.87
C LEU A 13 -6.38 35.47 0.54
N VAL A 14 -7.53 34.91 0.86
CA VAL A 14 -8.84 35.53 0.58
C VAL A 14 -9.60 35.74 1.89
N ARG A 15 -10.26 36.88 2.05
CA ARG A 15 -11.14 37.13 3.17
C ARG A 15 -12.55 36.64 2.86
N THR A 16 -13.04 35.66 3.64
CA THR A 16 -14.40 35.12 3.49
C THR A 16 -15.14 35.30 4.81
N GLY A 17 -15.98 36.34 4.87
CA GLY A 17 -16.62 36.78 6.12
C GLY A 17 -15.59 37.25 7.15
N GLU A 18 -15.61 36.69 8.34
CA GLU A 18 -14.65 36.99 9.43
C GLU A 18 -13.35 36.16 9.33
N HIS A 19 -13.24 35.20 8.41
CA HIS A 19 -12.12 34.29 8.31
C HIS A 19 -11.17 34.65 7.16
N LEU A 20 -9.87 34.48 7.43
CA LEU A 20 -8.83 34.51 6.42
C LEU A 20 -8.58 33.06 5.95
N VAL A 21 -8.77 32.85 4.65
CA VAL A 21 -8.69 31.52 4.02
C VAL A 21 -7.65 31.53 2.92
N VAL A 22 -6.73 30.58 2.94
CA VAL A 22 -5.81 30.35 1.82
C VAL A 22 -6.50 29.44 0.81
N VAL A 23 -6.91 30.00 -0.30
CA VAL A 23 -7.54 29.24 -1.40
C VAL A 23 -6.46 28.69 -2.32
N VAL A 24 -6.45 27.39 -2.52
CA VAL A 24 -5.47 26.69 -3.38
C VAL A 24 -6.22 26.07 -4.56
N THR A 25 -5.70 26.29 -5.77
CA THR A 25 -6.25 25.70 -7.00
C THR A 25 -5.16 25.09 -7.88
N GLY A 26 -5.55 24.20 -8.78
CA GLY A 26 -4.63 23.60 -9.75
C GLY A 26 -4.12 22.23 -9.36
N GLU A 27 -2.86 21.93 -9.67
CA GLU A 27 -2.27 20.59 -9.54
C GLU A 27 -1.04 20.65 -8.63
N LEU A 28 -1.12 19.94 -7.49
CA LEU A 28 -0.06 19.79 -6.52
C LEU A 28 0.69 18.48 -6.74
N ASP A 29 1.50 18.44 -7.79
CA ASP A 29 2.37 17.34 -8.14
C ASP A 29 3.74 17.40 -7.44
N LEU A 30 4.69 16.58 -7.87
CA LEU A 30 6.04 16.56 -7.31
C LEU A 30 6.79 17.91 -7.55
N SER A 31 6.47 18.65 -8.61
CA SER A 31 7.11 19.92 -8.96
C SER A 31 6.67 21.08 -8.07
N ALA A 32 5.54 20.95 -7.38
CA ALA A 32 5.06 21.92 -6.40
C ALA A 32 5.91 21.95 -5.10
N HIS A 33 6.70 20.90 -4.84
CA HIS A 33 7.58 20.82 -3.67
C HIS A 33 8.95 21.47 -3.94
N PRO A 34 9.53 22.26 -3.01
CA PRO A 34 9.03 22.71 -1.69
C PRO A 34 8.15 23.96 -1.74
N ALA A 35 8.11 24.67 -2.89
CA ALA A 35 7.50 25.99 -3.03
C ALA A 35 6.06 26.11 -2.49
N PHE A 36 5.30 25.01 -2.52
CA PHE A 36 3.93 24.97 -1.98
C PHE A 36 3.91 25.12 -0.45
N GLY A 37 4.78 24.41 0.27
CA GLY A 37 4.89 24.51 1.72
C GLY A 37 5.34 25.90 2.16
N ASP A 38 6.39 26.44 1.53
CA ASP A 38 6.93 27.77 1.81
C ASP A 38 5.86 28.85 1.59
N ARG A 39 5.10 28.74 0.49
CA ARG A 39 4.01 29.65 0.19
C ARG A 39 2.86 29.59 1.20
N LEU A 40 2.49 28.40 1.68
CA LEU A 40 1.50 28.26 2.73
C LEU A 40 1.96 28.90 4.05
N LEU A 41 3.21 28.67 4.45
CA LEU A 41 3.78 29.29 5.66
C LEU A 41 3.78 30.83 5.56
N GLU A 42 4.15 31.35 4.41
CA GLU A 42 4.12 32.81 4.15
C GLU A 42 2.70 33.36 4.27
N LEU A 43 1.70 32.74 3.60
CA LEU A 43 0.31 33.22 3.60
C LEU A 43 -0.39 33.01 4.94
N THR A 44 0.05 32.07 5.76
CA THR A 44 -0.51 31.83 7.10
C THR A 44 0.24 32.57 8.21
N ALA A 45 1.29 33.32 7.86
CA ALA A 45 2.03 34.12 8.82
C ALA A 45 1.10 35.15 9.52
N GLY A 46 1.08 35.14 10.86
CA GLY A 46 0.23 36.03 11.66
C GLY A 46 -1.27 35.67 11.75
N VAL A 47 -1.73 34.63 11.10
CA VAL A 47 -3.11 34.11 11.21
C VAL A 47 -3.19 33.14 12.38
N ALA A 48 -4.09 33.34 13.35
CA ALA A 48 -4.15 32.55 14.59
C ALA A 48 -4.49 31.08 14.31
N ASP A 49 -5.56 30.81 13.56
CA ASP A 49 -5.99 29.46 13.16
C ASP A 49 -6.27 29.47 11.65
N PRO A 50 -5.23 29.31 10.81
CA PRO A 50 -5.38 29.42 9.37
C PRO A 50 -6.22 28.28 8.78
N VAL A 51 -7.07 28.63 7.81
CA VAL A 51 -7.85 27.70 7.01
C VAL A 51 -7.24 27.64 5.61
N VAL A 52 -6.95 26.43 5.13
CA VAL A 52 -6.50 26.17 3.75
C VAL A 52 -7.59 25.43 3.00
N ASP A 53 -8.13 26.04 1.96
CA ASP A 53 -9.15 25.44 1.11
C ASP A 53 -8.51 24.78 -0.12
N LEU A 54 -8.58 23.45 -0.17
CA LEU A 54 -8.09 22.60 -1.25
C LEU A 54 -9.22 22.10 -2.15
N SER A 55 -10.45 22.57 -1.99
CA SER A 55 -11.60 22.09 -2.78
C SER A 55 -11.43 22.32 -4.29
N GLY A 56 -10.64 23.34 -4.68
CA GLY A 56 -10.28 23.67 -6.07
C GLY A 56 -9.06 22.91 -6.62
N VAL A 57 -8.43 22.01 -5.84
CA VAL A 57 -7.27 21.22 -6.26
C VAL A 57 -7.73 20.03 -7.10
N ARG A 58 -7.18 19.93 -8.31
CA ARG A 58 -7.50 18.86 -9.29
C ARG A 58 -6.60 17.64 -9.16
N LEU A 59 -5.37 17.83 -8.69
CA LEU A 59 -4.39 16.76 -8.43
C LEU A 59 -3.67 17.06 -7.13
N LEU A 60 -3.63 16.09 -6.22
CA LEU A 60 -2.86 16.13 -4.98
C LEU A 60 -1.95 14.91 -4.90
N ALA A 61 -0.66 15.09 -5.15
CA ALA A 61 0.35 14.04 -5.01
C ALA A 61 0.83 13.90 -3.57
N ALA A 62 1.50 12.79 -3.25
CA ALA A 62 2.07 12.54 -1.92
C ALA A 62 3.04 13.65 -1.47
N ALA A 63 3.71 14.33 -2.39
CA ALA A 63 4.56 15.49 -2.09
C ALA A 63 3.75 16.65 -1.51
N GLY A 64 2.57 16.97 -2.09
CA GLY A 64 1.66 17.99 -1.58
C GLY A 64 1.12 17.66 -0.19
N VAL A 65 0.73 16.39 0.04
CA VAL A 65 0.31 15.91 1.37
C VAL A 65 1.41 16.12 2.41
N ARG A 66 2.65 15.80 2.05
CA ARG A 66 3.81 16.00 2.94
C ARG A 66 4.01 17.46 3.31
N GLN A 67 3.80 18.40 2.37
CA GLN A 67 3.92 19.82 2.67
C GLN A 67 2.82 20.29 3.63
N LEU A 68 1.61 19.76 3.53
CA LEU A 68 0.56 20.05 4.52
C LEU A 68 0.96 19.60 5.93
N TYR A 69 1.63 18.48 6.09
CA TYR A 69 2.18 18.05 7.39
C TYR A 69 3.27 18.99 7.89
N VAL A 70 4.22 19.39 7.04
CA VAL A 70 5.28 20.32 7.40
C VAL A 70 4.71 21.65 7.89
N VAL A 71 3.70 22.16 7.19
CA VAL A 71 3.01 23.42 7.57
C VAL A 71 2.23 23.24 8.88
N ALA A 72 1.51 22.13 9.04
CA ALA A 72 0.76 21.84 10.26
C ALA A 72 1.69 21.73 11.48
N ASP A 73 2.83 21.07 11.34
CA ASP A 73 3.84 20.94 12.39
C ASP A 73 4.46 22.29 12.75
N ALA A 74 4.86 23.08 11.78
CA ALA A 74 5.40 24.44 12.00
C ALA A 74 4.40 25.36 12.73
N LEU A 75 3.11 25.27 12.40
CA LEU A 75 2.05 26.02 13.09
C LEU A 75 1.84 25.50 14.51
N ALA A 76 1.87 24.18 14.72
CA ALA A 76 1.71 23.55 16.03
C ALA A 76 2.81 23.98 17.01
N GLN A 77 4.05 24.15 16.57
CA GLN A 77 5.16 24.66 17.38
C GLN A 77 4.89 26.08 17.94
N THR A 78 4.02 26.84 17.31
CA THR A 78 3.58 28.18 17.77
C THR A 78 2.20 28.17 18.41
N GLY A 79 1.66 26.99 18.76
CA GLY A 79 0.34 26.83 19.38
C GLY A 79 -0.84 27.10 18.43
N ARG A 80 -0.61 27.13 17.13
CA ARG A 80 -1.61 27.34 16.09
C ARG A 80 -1.98 26.02 15.40
N ARG A 81 -3.13 25.95 14.75
CA ARG A 81 -3.59 24.74 14.05
C ARG A 81 -3.92 25.03 12.60
N LEU A 82 -3.56 24.09 11.74
CA LEU A 82 -3.94 24.13 10.33
C LEU A 82 -5.30 23.43 10.16
N ARG A 83 -6.29 24.18 9.66
CA ARG A 83 -7.58 23.63 9.24
C ARG A 83 -7.60 23.46 7.72
N VAL A 84 -7.98 22.28 7.24
CA VAL A 84 -7.95 21.97 5.80
C VAL A 84 -9.36 21.67 5.30
N VAL A 85 -9.84 22.45 4.34
CA VAL A 85 -11.11 22.19 3.64
C VAL A 85 -10.80 21.36 2.40
N THR A 86 -11.46 20.23 2.27
CA THR A 86 -11.17 19.21 1.23
C THR A 86 -12.24 19.11 0.15
N GLY A 87 -13.45 19.63 0.42
CA GLY A 87 -14.62 19.24 -0.38
C GLY A 87 -14.93 17.76 -0.26
N THR A 88 -15.82 17.25 -1.11
CA THR A 88 -16.22 15.83 -1.17
C THR A 88 -15.44 15.02 -2.22
N GLY A 89 -14.49 15.66 -2.90
CA GLY A 89 -13.86 15.15 -4.12
C GLY A 89 -12.57 14.35 -3.92
N LEU A 90 -11.65 14.54 -4.88
CA LEU A 90 -10.38 13.82 -4.98
C LEU A 90 -9.49 14.07 -3.75
N VAL A 91 -9.41 15.31 -3.28
CA VAL A 91 -8.53 15.70 -2.16
C VAL A 91 -8.86 14.90 -0.90
N LEU A 92 -10.16 14.82 -0.54
CA LEU A 92 -10.59 14.04 0.63
C LEU A 92 -10.22 12.55 0.51
N ARG A 93 -10.36 11.97 -0.69
CA ARG A 93 -9.97 10.57 -0.93
C ARG A 93 -8.46 10.36 -0.79
N VAL A 94 -7.67 11.28 -1.32
CA VAL A 94 -6.19 11.21 -1.21
C VAL A 94 -5.74 11.38 0.24
N LEU A 95 -6.29 12.36 0.98
CA LEU A 95 -5.95 12.57 2.38
C LEU A 95 -6.36 11.39 3.25
N ARG A 96 -7.52 10.78 3.00
CA ARG A 96 -7.93 9.54 3.68
C ARG A 96 -7.01 8.36 3.35
N ALA A 97 -6.66 8.18 2.07
CA ALA A 97 -5.74 7.13 1.65
C ALA A 97 -4.33 7.30 2.24
N ALA A 98 -3.90 8.55 2.46
CA ALA A 98 -2.65 8.90 3.12
C ALA A 98 -2.76 8.93 4.66
N GLN A 99 -3.94 8.60 5.24
CA GLN A 99 -4.25 8.73 6.68
C GLN A 99 -4.01 10.14 7.23
N ALA A 100 -4.03 11.14 6.36
CA ALA A 100 -3.77 12.52 6.73
C ALA A 100 -4.93 13.16 7.52
N THR A 101 -6.14 12.60 7.42
CA THR A 101 -7.31 13.03 8.17
C THR A 101 -7.22 12.75 9.68
N ASP A 102 -6.29 11.91 10.10
CA ASP A 102 -6.08 11.57 11.52
C ASP A 102 -5.12 12.58 12.20
N VAL A 103 -4.34 13.32 11.39
CA VAL A 103 -3.33 14.29 11.85
C VAL A 103 -3.73 15.71 11.51
N LEU A 104 -4.36 15.92 10.34
CA LEU A 104 -4.83 17.23 9.89
C LEU A 104 -6.30 17.41 10.26
N GLU A 105 -6.65 18.56 10.81
CA GLU A 105 -8.06 18.92 11.03
C GLU A 105 -8.73 19.18 9.67
N THR A 106 -9.46 18.17 9.17
CA THR A 106 -10.08 18.22 7.84
C THR A 106 -11.58 18.47 7.91
N TYR A 107 -12.07 19.32 7.02
CA TYR A 107 -13.47 19.72 6.90
C TYR A 107 -13.95 19.58 5.46
N VAL A 108 -15.22 19.23 5.27
CA VAL A 108 -15.80 19.11 3.93
C VAL A 108 -16.16 20.48 3.34
N THR A 109 -16.55 21.42 4.21
CA THR A 109 -16.98 22.77 3.78
C THR A 109 -16.28 23.86 4.59
N LEU A 110 -16.15 25.04 4.00
CA LEU A 110 -15.57 26.20 4.66
C LEU A 110 -16.39 26.63 5.89
N ALA A 111 -17.72 26.52 5.83
CA ALA A 111 -18.60 26.84 6.95
C ALA A 111 -18.34 25.93 8.16
N ALA A 112 -18.06 24.64 7.91
CA ALA A 112 -17.72 23.70 8.97
C ALA A 112 -16.34 24.03 9.61
N ALA A 113 -15.38 24.46 8.81
CA ALA A 113 -14.06 24.87 9.31
C ALA A 113 -14.13 26.18 10.13
N GLY A 114 -14.99 27.13 9.75
CA GLY A 114 -15.17 28.41 10.45
C GLY A 114 -15.96 28.35 11.74
N GLY A 115 -16.92 27.41 11.84
CA GLY A 115 -17.80 27.24 13.01
C GLY A 115 -17.26 26.31 14.10
N ALA A 116 -16.10 25.69 13.90
CA ALA A 116 -15.51 24.77 14.88
C ALA A 116 -15.03 25.54 16.12
N ALA A 117 -15.76 25.37 17.24
CA ALA A 117 -15.31 25.85 18.54
C ALA A 117 -13.94 25.26 18.86
N ARG A 118 -13.08 26.04 19.54
CA ARG A 118 -11.78 25.58 20.02
C ARG A 118 -11.99 24.35 20.93
N PRO A 119 -11.64 23.12 20.55
CA PRO A 119 -11.60 22.05 21.53
C PRO A 119 -10.55 22.43 22.58
N GLY A 120 -10.87 22.23 23.85
CA GLY A 120 -9.88 22.35 24.92
C GLY A 120 -8.66 21.50 24.60
N PRO A 121 -7.51 21.67 25.29
CA PRO A 121 -6.29 20.96 24.98
C PRO A 121 -6.57 19.45 25.01
N ALA A 122 -6.73 18.87 23.84
CA ALA A 122 -6.71 17.43 23.67
C ALA A 122 -5.31 17.00 24.10
N GLY A 123 -5.23 16.21 25.14
CA GLY A 123 -4.00 15.54 25.54
C GLY A 123 -3.39 14.81 24.34
N PRO A 124 -2.09 14.52 24.36
CA PRO A 124 -1.35 14.01 23.21
C PRO A 124 -1.95 12.67 22.76
N SER A 125 -2.81 12.72 21.75
CA SER A 125 -3.18 11.56 20.93
C SER A 125 -2.10 11.37 19.86
N GLY A 126 -0.85 11.34 20.32
CA GLY A 126 0.27 10.89 19.53
C GLY A 126 0.42 9.39 19.77
N LEU A 127 0.53 8.59 18.73
CA LEU A 127 1.33 7.38 18.80
C LEU A 127 2.62 7.77 19.54
N PRO A 128 3.09 6.96 20.54
CA PRO A 128 4.28 7.34 21.27
C PRO A 128 5.37 7.73 20.27
N GLU A 129 6.03 8.85 20.51
CA GLU A 129 7.11 9.40 19.66
C GLU A 129 8.10 8.31 19.21
N LEU A 130 8.25 7.29 20.06
CA LEU A 130 9.03 6.09 19.82
C LEU A 130 8.48 5.21 18.68
N GLU A 131 7.16 5.15 18.48
CA GLU A 131 6.54 4.39 17.39
C GLU A 131 6.63 5.13 16.05
N GLN A 132 6.47 6.44 16.06
CA GLN A 132 6.70 7.28 14.89
C GLN A 132 8.14 7.22 14.42
N LEU A 133 9.10 7.35 15.35
CA LEU A 133 10.53 7.17 15.07
C LEU A 133 10.86 5.76 14.54
N ARG A 134 10.23 4.71 15.08
CA ARG A 134 10.41 3.34 14.57
C ARG A 134 9.87 3.18 13.15
N LEU A 135 8.72 3.75 12.84
CA LEU A 135 8.15 3.74 11.49
C LEU A 135 9.04 4.52 10.51
N GLU A 136 9.52 5.69 10.92
CA GLU A 136 10.43 6.50 10.11
C GLU A 136 11.78 5.82 9.88
N VAL A 137 12.38 5.25 10.93
CA VAL A 137 13.62 4.46 10.82
C VAL A 137 13.40 3.24 9.91
N THR A 138 12.26 2.58 10.00
CA THR A 138 11.93 1.44 9.13
C THR A 138 11.77 1.88 7.68
N ALA A 139 11.08 2.99 7.42
CA ALA A 139 10.93 3.56 6.08
C ALA A 139 12.28 4.03 5.49
N LEU A 140 13.11 4.69 6.30
CA LEU A 140 14.46 5.11 5.90
C LEU A 140 15.37 3.92 5.62
N ARG A 141 15.34 2.88 6.47
CA ARG A 141 16.09 1.62 6.25
C ARG A 141 15.64 0.92 4.98
N ALA A 142 14.34 0.85 4.70
CA ALA A 142 13.81 0.28 3.45
C ALA A 142 14.29 1.07 2.22
N LYS A 143 14.32 2.41 2.29
CA LYS A 143 14.86 3.28 1.22
C LYS A 143 16.37 3.08 1.05
N LEU A 144 17.13 3.02 2.14
CA LEU A 144 18.57 2.77 2.10
C LEU A 144 18.89 1.37 1.56
N ALA A 145 18.13 0.34 1.95
CA ALA A 145 18.30 -1.03 1.47
C ALA A 145 17.95 -1.21 -0.01
N SER A 146 17.14 -0.33 -0.60
CA SER A 146 16.76 -0.40 -2.01
C SER A 146 17.78 0.25 -2.95
N ARG A 147 18.46 1.31 -2.52
CA ARG A 147 19.42 2.07 -3.33
C ARG A 147 20.59 1.25 -3.89
N PRO A 148 21.28 0.41 -3.10
CA PRO A 148 22.39 -0.41 -3.61
C PRO A 148 21.93 -1.42 -4.67
N ALA A 149 20.75 -2.01 -4.50
CA ALA A 149 20.21 -2.96 -5.47
C ALA A 149 19.88 -2.30 -6.80
N ILE A 150 19.29 -1.10 -6.76
CA ILE A 150 18.99 -0.33 -7.97
C ILE A 150 20.29 0.11 -8.65
N ALA A 151 21.24 0.70 -7.92
CA ALA A 151 22.52 1.13 -8.47
C ALA A 151 23.28 -0.02 -9.14
N ARG A 152 23.31 -1.20 -8.50
CA ARG A 152 23.92 -2.41 -9.08
C ARG A 152 23.21 -2.86 -10.34
N ALA A 153 21.87 -2.80 -10.37
CA ALA A 153 21.10 -3.17 -11.55
C ALA A 153 21.34 -2.19 -12.72
N LEU A 154 21.49 -0.89 -12.44
CA LEU A 154 21.81 0.12 -13.45
C LEU A 154 23.16 -0.16 -14.09
N GLY A 155 24.21 -0.42 -13.30
CA GLY A 155 25.51 -0.80 -13.83
C GLY A 155 25.49 -2.10 -14.65
N VAL A 156 24.64 -3.08 -14.22
CA VAL A 156 24.43 -4.31 -15.02
C VAL A 156 23.72 -4.04 -16.35
N ILE A 157 22.75 -3.13 -16.39
CA ILE A 157 22.05 -2.74 -17.63
C ILE A 157 23.01 -2.00 -18.56
N GLU A 158 23.73 -1.02 -18.03
CA GLU A 158 24.70 -0.21 -18.75
C GLU A 158 25.76 -1.10 -19.43
N GLU A 159 26.34 -2.04 -18.69
CA GLU A 159 27.35 -2.98 -19.20
C GLU A 159 26.76 -3.99 -20.20
N ARG A 160 25.57 -4.57 -19.92
CA ARG A 160 24.94 -5.58 -20.78
C ARG A 160 24.54 -5.04 -22.15
N TYR A 161 24.05 -3.80 -22.18
CA TYR A 161 23.52 -3.18 -23.41
C TYR A 161 24.44 -2.10 -23.97
N ARG A 162 25.65 -1.92 -23.39
CA ARG A 162 26.64 -0.92 -23.83
C ARG A 162 26.05 0.48 -23.95
N LEU A 163 25.30 0.87 -22.91
CA LEU A 163 24.70 2.20 -22.86
C LEU A 163 25.77 3.23 -22.47
N ASN A 164 25.64 4.44 -23.01
CA ASN A 164 26.59 5.52 -22.76
C ASN A 164 26.29 6.32 -21.50
N ASP A 165 25.10 6.11 -20.91
CA ASP A 165 24.58 6.92 -19.83
C ASP A 165 23.74 6.08 -18.85
N MET A 166 24.02 6.25 -17.55
CA MET A 166 23.26 5.63 -16.46
C MET A 166 21.78 6.09 -16.45
N GLU A 167 21.49 7.29 -16.95
CA GLU A 167 20.13 7.79 -17.05
C GLU A 167 19.29 6.99 -18.05
N GLU A 168 19.92 6.55 -19.15
CA GLU A 168 19.28 5.65 -20.10
C GLU A 168 18.97 4.28 -19.48
N ALA A 169 19.91 3.71 -18.73
CA ALA A 169 19.71 2.48 -17.98
C ALA A 169 18.53 2.63 -16.97
N PHE A 170 18.45 3.79 -16.29
CA PHE A 170 17.36 4.08 -15.38
C PHE A 170 16.01 4.23 -16.09
N ARG A 171 15.98 4.88 -17.27
CA ARG A 171 14.76 5.00 -18.08
C ARG A 171 14.20 3.63 -18.49
N LEU A 172 15.06 2.71 -18.93
CA LEU A 172 14.67 1.34 -19.30
C LEU A 172 14.09 0.58 -18.10
N LEU A 173 14.76 0.61 -16.96
CA LEU A 173 14.31 -0.06 -15.74
C LEU A 173 13.00 0.53 -15.23
N ARG A 174 12.87 1.86 -15.26
CA ARG A 174 11.66 2.59 -14.85
C ARG A 174 10.50 2.31 -15.81
N SER A 175 10.72 2.31 -17.10
CA SER A 175 9.71 1.97 -18.11
C SER A 175 9.12 0.57 -17.87
N ALA A 176 9.97 -0.44 -17.71
CA ALA A 176 9.53 -1.79 -17.41
C ALA A 176 8.76 -1.87 -16.08
N SER A 177 9.22 -1.15 -15.04
CA SER A 177 8.55 -1.06 -13.75
C SER A 177 7.14 -0.47 -13.87
N GLN A 178 6.99 0.63 -14.62
CA GLN A 178 5.72 1.33 -14.79
C GLN A 178 4.73 0.55 -15.66
N VAL A 179 5.17 0.05 -16.81
CA VAL A 179 4.31 -0.71 -17.73
C VAL A 179 3.73 -1.96 -17.08
N HIS A 180 4.54 -2.66 -16.27
CA HIS A 180 4.12 -3.90 -15.62
C HIS A 180 3.66 -3.71 -14.17
N ASN A 181 3.62 -2.46 -13.67
CA ASN A 181 3.24 -2.12 -12.29
C ASN A 181 3.99 -2.96 -11.23
N ILE A 182 5.31 -3.09 -11.40
CA ILE A 182 6.19 -3.85 -10.50
C ILE A 182 7.14 -2.86 -9.81
N LYS A 183 7.36 -3.02 -8.50
CA LYS A 183 8.32 -2.17 -7.78
C LYS A 183 9.71 -2.25 -8.41
N LEU A 184 10.30 -1.10 -8.69
CA LEU A 184 11.61 -0.96 -9.34
C LEU A 184 12.69 -1.79 -8.64
N VAL A 185 12.69 -1.82 -7.31
CA VAL A 185 13.65 -2.61 -6.50
C VAL A 185 13.49 -4.13 -6.71
N VAL A 186 12.28 -4.60 -7.01
CA VAL A 186 12.03 -6.04 -7.29
C VAL A 186 12.64 -6.41 -8.62
N LEU A 187 12.42 -5.59 -9.67
CA LEU A 187 13.06 -5.78 -10.97
C LEU A 187 14.58 -5.72 -10.85
N ALA A 188 15.10 -4.72 -10.13
CA ALA A 188 16.53 -4.53 -9.92
C ALA A 188 17.18 -5.76 -9.25
N LYS A 189 16.61 -6.25 -8.15
CA LYS A 189 17.12 -7.44 -7.46
C LYS A 189 17.12 -8.68 -8.36
N THR A 190 16.03 -8.91 -9.08
CA THR A 190 15.91 -10.08 -9.98
C THR A 190 16.87 -9.98 -11.16
N LEU A 191 16.98 -8.81 -11.77
CA LEU A 191 17.89 -8.59 -12.90
C LEU A 191 19.35 -8.96 -12.58
N VAL A 192 19.81 -8.59 -11.39
CA VAL A 192 21.18 -8.87 -10.93
C VAL A 192 21.47 -10.37 -10.77
N THR A 193 20.44 -11.17 -10.46
CA THR A 193 20.57 -12.63 -10.27
C THR A 193 20.45 -13.43 -11.59
N LEU A 194 19.93 -12.81 -12.64
CA LEU A 194 19.72 -13.50 -13.91
C LEU A 194 21.00 -13.52 -14.76
N PRO A 195 21.22 -14.61 -15.53
CA PRO A 195 22.35 -14.70 -16.44
C PRO A 195 22.28 -13.62 -17.54
N ARG A 196 23.40 -13.39 -18.20
CA ARG A 196 23.48 -12.49 -19.35
C ARG A 196 22.54 -12.94 -20.48
N PRO A 197 21.85 -12.01 -21.16
CA PRO A 197 21.12 -12.33 -22.38
C PRO A 197 22.10 -12.77 -23.48
N HIS A 198 21.76 -13.86 -24.17
CA HIS A 198 22.52 -14.35 -25.33
C HIS A 198 21.69 -14.32 -26.61
N SER A 199 20.42 -13.94 -26.53
CA SER A 199 19.54 -13.78 -27.68
C SER A 199 18.36 -12.88 -27.34
N ARG A 200 17.64 -12.41 -28.37
CA ARG A 200 16.36 -11.69 -28.20
C ARG A 200 15.32 -12.47 -27.40
N ALA A 201 15.42 -13.80 -27.40
CA ALA A 201 14.51 -14.71 -26.71
C ALA A 201 14.95 -15.03 -25.26
N TRP A 202 15.69 -14.15 -24.62
CA TRP A 202 16.37 -14.36 -23.33
C TRP A 202 15.55 -15.11 -22.28
N LEU A 203 14.34 -14.66 -21.95
CA LEU A 203 13.50 -15.26 -20.90
C LEU A 203 12.29 -16.03 -21.43
N ILE A 204 12.15 -16.16 -22.75
CA ILE A 204 10.94 -16.75 -23.34
C ILE A 204 10.73 -18.19 -22.85
N ALA A 205 11.79 -19.02 -22.80
CA ALA A 205 11.67 -20.39 -22.32
C ALA A 205 11.20 -20.47 -20.84
N ALA A 206 11.64 -19.53 -19.99
CA ALA A 206 11.18 -19.44 -18.61
C ALA A 206 9.72 -18.96 -18.52
N LEU A 207 9.31 -18.07 -19.41
CA LEU A 207 7.94 -17.55 -19.51
C LEU A 207 6.95 -18.59 -20.05
N GLN A 208 7.41 -19.59 -20.79
CA GLN A 208 6.58 -20.70 -21.30
C GLN A 208 6.30 -21.77 -20.24
N ARG A 209 6.89 -21.67 -19.03
CA ARG A 209 6.57 -22.62 -17.96
C ARG A 209 5.11 -22.48 -17.53
N PRO A 210 4.33 -23.57 -17.55
CA PRO A 210 2.91 -23.51 -17.22
C PRO A 210 2.70 -23.11 -15.77
N ALA A 211 1.55 -22.49 -15.51
CA ALA A 211 1.11 -22.21 -14.14
C ALA A 211 0.92 -23.50 -13.34
N PRO A 212 1.23 -23.51 -12.04
CA PRO A 212 0.84 -24.60 -11.15
C PRO A 212 -0.67 -24.85 -11.22
N ARG A 213 -1.06 -26.11 -11.23
CA ARG A 213 -2.47 -26.50 -11.20
C ARG A 213 -3.10 -26.14 -9.86
N LEU A 214 -4.35 -25.71 -9.90
CA LEU A 214 -5.18 -25.46 -8.74
C LEU A 214 -6.38 -26.39 -8.78
N SER A 215 -6.63 -27.14 -7.70
CA SER A 215 -7.79 -28.05 -7.60
C SER A 215 -9.13 -27.31 -7.54
N PHE A 216 -9.12 -26.02 -7.14
CA PHE A 216 -10.30 -25.19 -6.92
C PHE A 216 -10.54 -24.12 -8.01
N ALA A 217 -9.64 -24.01 -8.99
CA ALA A 217 -9.75 -22.98 -10.03
C ALA A 217 -9.06 -23.41 -11.32
N ALA A 218 -9.67 -23.08 -12.46
CA ALA A 218 -8.99 -23.18 -13.75
C ALA A 218 -7.96 -22.04 -13.88
N THR A 219 -6.73 -22.38 -14.24
CA THR A 219 -5.61 -21.45 -14.38
C THR A 219 -5.34 -21.02 -15.83
N ASP A 220 -5.99 -21.70 -16.78
CA ASP A 220 -5.68 -21.59 -18.22
C ASP A 220 -6.49 -20.45 -18.91
N ARG A 221 -7.31 -19.72 -18.16
CA ARG A 221 -8.11 -18.63 -18.73
C ARG A 221 -7.29 -17.34 -18.82
N PRO A 222 -7.27 -16.66 -19.99
CA PRO A 222 -6.70 -15.34 -20.12
C PRO A 222 -7.31 -14.38 -19.08
N GLY A 223 -6.46 -13.58 -18.42
CA GLY A 223 -6.93 -12.60 -17.43
C GLY A 223 -7.15 -13.14 -16.02
N THR A 224 -6.71 -14.36 -15.71
CA THR A 224 -6.73 -14.88 -14.34
C THR A 224 -5.82 -14.01 -13.44
N THR A 225 -6.42 -13.33 -12.47
CA THR A 225 -5.72 -12.43 -11.56
C THR A 225 -5.54 -13.04 -10.17
N PRO A 226 -4.56 -12.58 -9.37
CA PRO A 226 -4.43 -12.99 -7.97
C PRO A 226 -5.71 -12.78 -7.16
N ALA A 227 -6.45 -11.70 -7.39
CA ALA A 227 -7.71 -11.43 -6.72
C ALA A 227 -8.74 -12.53 -7.03
N THR A 228 -8.91 -12.89 -8.31
CA THR A 228 -9.84 -13.94 -8.74
C THR A 228 -9.49 -15.31 -8.13
N ILE A 229 -8.20 -15.65 -8.06
CA ILE A 229 -7.75 -16.90 -7.43
C ILE A 229 -8.05 -16.89 -5.94
N LEU A 230 -7.72 -15.80 -5.25
CA LEU A 230 -7.97 -15.68 -3.82
C LEU A 230 -9.47 -15.68 -3.47
N GLU A 231 -10.33 -15.07 -4.29
CA GLU A 231 -11.78 -15.15 -4.10
C GLU A 231 -12.29 -16.60 -4.20
N ARG A 232 -11.80 -17.36 -5.17
CA ARG A 232 -12.15 -18.78 -5.33
C ARG A 232 -11.61 -19.61 -4.18
N LEU A 233 -10.37 -19.36 -3.75
CA LEU A 233 -9.78 -19.97 -2.58
C LEU A 233 -10.65 -19.77 -1.34
N VAL A 234 -11.02 -18.52 -1.05
CA VAL A 234 -11.88 -18.19 0.12
C VAL A 234 -13.19 -18.96 0.05
N ARG A 235 -13.89 -18.95 -1.09
CA ARG A 235 -15.16 -19.68 -1.23
C ARG A 235 -14.98 -21.20 -1.04
N ARG A 236 -13.92 -21.77 -1.62
CA ARG A 236 -13.64 -23.23 -1.44
C ARG A 236 -13.31 -23.56 0.01
N ALA A 237 -12.50 -22.73 0.66
CA ALA A 237 -12.15 -22.88 2.07
C ALA A 237 -13.39 -22.86 2.98
N LEU A 238 -14.35 -21.96 2.73
CA LEU A 238 -15.60 -21.93 3.46
C LEU A 238 -16.43 -23.21 3.24
N ALA A 239 -16.49 -23.72 2.02
CA ALA A 239 -17.20 -24.95 1.72
C ALA A 239 -16.58 -26.18 2.42
N VAL A 240 -15.25 -26.23 2.52
CA VAL A 240 -14.51 -27.34 3.17
C VAL A 240 -14.63 -27.29 4.68
N THR A 241 -14.59 -26.08 5.26
CA THR A 241 -14.55 -25.91 6.73
C THR A 241 -15.91 -25.70 7.36
N GLY A 242 -16.95 -25.43 6.58
CA GLY A 242 -18.24 -25.00 7.10
C GLY A 242 -18.22 -23.62 7.76
N ALA A 243 -17.14 -22.87 7.62
CA ALA A 243 -17.01 -21.53 8.18
C ALA A 243 -17.97 -20.54 7.49
N THR A 244 -18.40 -19.51 8.23
CA THR A 244 -19.43 -18.58 7.74
C THR A 244 -18.86 -17.38 7.00
N ALA A 245 -17.61 -17.04 7.27
CA ALA A 245 -16.90 -15.96 6.58
C ALA A 245 -15.41 -16.25 6.47
N GLY A 246 -14.74 -15.59 5.55
CA GLY A 246 -13.30 -15.72 5.39
C GLY A 246 -12.72 -14.63 4.52
N TYR A 247 -11.41 -14.50 4.61
CA TYR A 247 -10.66 -13.52 3.84
C TYR A 247 -9.23 -13.98 3.57
N ALA A 248 -8.66 -13.47 2.50
CA ALA A 248 -7.27 -13.67 2.14
C ALA A 248 -6.54 -12.32 2.17
N GLN A 249 -5.35 -12.33 2.75
CA GLN A 249 -4.49 -11.16 2.89
C GLN A 249 -3.12 -11.42 2.27
N LEU A 250 -2.56 -10.38 1.68
CA LEU A 250 -1.22 -10.40 1.10
C LEU A 250 -0.31 -9.42 1.83
N PRO A 251 0.98 -9.74 2.02
CA PRO A 251 1.94 -8.82 2.63
C PRO A 251 2.08 -7.52 1.83
N ASN A 252 2.19 -6.41 2.54
CA ASN A 252 2.58 -5.11 2.02
C ASN A 252 3.80 -4.57 2.79
N GLU A 253 4.12 -3.29 2.67
CA GLU A 253 5.31 -2.69 3.30
C GLU A 253 5.19 -2.57 4.83
N THR A 254 3.98 -2.47 5.35
CA THR A 254 3.72 -2.20 6.78
C THR A 254 3.05 -3.37 7.49
N GLY A 255 2.51 -4.35 6.75
CA GLY A 255 1.79 -5.47 7.35
C GLY A 255 1.05 -6.32 6.31
N LEU A 256 -0.23 -6.54 6.52
CA LEU A 256 -1.12 -7.32 5.66
C LEU A 256 -2.23 -6.43 5.09
N ARG A 257 -2.49 -6.55 3.79
CA ARG A 257 -3.65 -5.93 3.13
C ARG A 257 -4.68 -6.97 2.72
N LEU A 258 -5.95 -6.64 2.85
CA LEU A 258 -7.05 -7.45 2.35
C LEU A 258 -6.99 -7.56 0.82
N ALA A 259 -7.04 -8.79 0.30
CA ALA A 259 -6.98 -9.06 -1.14
C ALA A 259 -8.26 -9.72 -1.67
N ALA A 260 -8.94 -10.53 -0.84
CA ALA A 260 -10.23 -11.14 -1.16
C ALA A 260 -10.99 -11.44 0.14
N HIS A 261 -12.31 -11.44 0.09
CA HIS A 261 -13.16 -11.83 1.23
C HIS A 261 -14.50 -12.39 0.77
N HIS A 262 -15.16 -13.12 1.69
CA HIS A 262 -16.54 -13.58 1.52
C HIS A 262 -17.23 -13.65 2.89
N GLY A 263 -18.52 -13.28 2.94
CA GLY A 263 -19.31 -13.29 4.18
C GLY A 263 -18.98 -12.17 5.18
N LEU A 264 -18.24 -11.13 4.77
CA LEU A 264 -17.89 -9.97 5.59
C LEU A 264 -18.66 -8.73 5.14
N ASP A 265 -19.12 -7.92 6.08
CA ASP A 265 -19.78 -6.65 5.80
C ASP A 265 -18.78 -5.50 5.52
N LYS A 266 -19.33 -4.32 5.18
CA LYS A 266 -18.51 -3.14 4.84
C LYS A 266 -17.76 -2.57 6.05
N LEU A 267 -18.33 -2.68 7.26
CA LEU A 267 -17.67 -2.21 8.48
C LEU A 267 -16.45 -3.08 8.77
N PHE A 268 -16.62 -4.39 8.66
CA PHE A 268 -15.54 -5.34 8.85
C PHE A 268 -14.42 -5.13 7.81
N THR A 269 -14.76 -4.99 6.52
CA THR A 269 -13.76 -4.77 5.47
C THR A 269 -13.00 -3.47 5.66
N GLY A 270 -13.61 -2.44 6.26
CA GLY A 270 -12.94 -1.20 6.63
C GLY A 270 -11.86 -1.39 7.70
N VAL A 271 -12.17 -2.12 8.78
CA VAL A 271 -11.23 -2.42 9.87
C VAL A 271 -10.09 -3.32 9.39
N PHE A 272 -10.39 -4.30 8.53
CA PHE A 272 -9.41 -5.30 8.04
C PHE A 272 -8.78 -4.96 6.68
N ALA A 273 -9.11 -3.80 6.10
CA ALA A 273 -8.49 -3.35 4.84
C ALA A 273 -6.96 -3.36 4.93
N ARG A 274 -6.41 -3.03 6.11
CA ARG A 274 -4.99 -3.06 6.42
C ARG A 274 -4.80 -3.47 7.88
N ILE A 275 -3.87 -4.37 8.13
CA ILE A 275 -3.41 -4.75 9.48
C ILE A 275 -1.93 -4.40 9.54
N ASP A 276 -1.61 -3.32 10.23
CA ASP A 276 -0.24 -2.82 10.39
C ASP A 276 0.29 -3.22 11.78
N GLY A 277 1.29 -4.12 11.81
CA GLY A 277 2.04 -4.47 13.02
C GLY A 277 1.25 -5.13 14.17
N GLU A 278 0.00 -5.48 13.96
CA GLU A 278 -0.87 -6.05 14.98
C GLU A 278 -0.60 -7.52 15.22
N GLN A 279 -0.73 -7.95 16.49
CA GLN A 279 -0.81 -9.36 16.80
C GLN A 279 -2.23 -9.85 16.48
N SER A 280 -2.29 -10.88 15.62
CA SER A 280 -3.52 -11.56 15.23
C SER A 280 -3.16 -12.96 14.72
N THR A 281 -4.14 -13.84 14.56
CA THR A 281 -3.87 -15.18 13.99
C THR A 281 -3.25 -15.10 12.61
N CYS A 282 -3.61 -14.11 11.78
CA CYS A 282 -3.06 -13.96 10.44
C CYS A 282 -1.60 -13.47 10.47
N THR A 283 -1.23 -12.52 11.32
CA THR A 283 0.16 -12.07 11.44
C THR A 283 1.05 -13.14 12.07
N ALA A 284 0.53 -13.89 13.05
CA ALA A 284 1.23 -15.03 13.64
C ALA A 284 1.45 -16.15 12.61
N ALA A 285 0.44 -16.50 11.82
CA ALA A 285 0.57 -17.49 10.75
C ALA A 285 1.56 -17.05 9.65
N LEU A 286 1.57 -15.75 9.29
CA LEU A 286 2.54 -15.20 8.35
C LEU A 286 3.97 -15.32 8.87
N ALA A 287 4.18 -14.98 10.14
CA ALA A 287 5.51 -14.94 10.76
C ALA A 287 6.08 -16.34 11.01
N THR A 288 5.24 -17.29 11.39
CA THR A 288 5.67 -18.65 11.75
C THR A 288 5.66 -19.63 10.56
N GLY A 289 4.93 -19.31 9.50
CA GLY A 289 4.67 -20.24 8.38
C GLY A 289 3.79 -21.44 8.76
N VAL A 290 3.13 -21.40 9.92
CA VAL A 290 2.28 -22.49 10.44
C VAL A 290 0.86 -21.98 10.65
N ALA A 291 -0.13 -22.85 10.48
CA ALA A 291 -1.52 -22.50 10.73
C ALA A 291 -1.75 -22.17 12.23
N VAL A 292 -2.46 -21.08 12.49
CA VAL A 292 -2.77 -20.59 13.83
C VAL A 292 -4.28 -20.57 14.02
N THR A 293 -4.76 -21.19 15.10
CA THR A 293 -6.19 -21.25 15.43
C THR A 293 -6.44 -20.57 16.76
N SER A 294 -7.39 -19.65 16.78
CA SER A 294 -8.00 -19.11 18.00
C SER A 294 -9.35 -19.79 18.21
N THR A 295 -9.49 -20.48 19.32
CA THR A 295 -10.74 -21.16 19.68
C THR A 295 -11.71 -20.26 20.44
N ASN A 296 -11.24 -19.11 20.93
CA ASN A 296 -12.04 -18.10 21.58
C ASN A 296 -11.43 -16.70 21.41
N ILE A 297 -11.92 -15.97 20.41
CA ILE A 297 -11.45 -14.61 20.08
C ILE A 297 -11.56 -13.65 21.27
N ALA A 298 -12.57 -13.82 22.14
CA ALA A 298 -12.79 -12.92 23.27
C ALA A 298 -11.66 -12.98 24.30
N LEU A 299 -11.04 -14.15 24.48
CA LEU A 299 -10.03 -14.41 25.50
C LEU A 299 -8.60 -14.54 24.93
N ASP A 300 -8.47 -14.66 23.61
CA ASP A 300 -7.16 -14.89 22.97
C ASP A 300 -6.32 -13.61 22.96
N PRO A 301 -5.09 -13.64 23.50
CA PRO A 301 -4.19 -12.49 23.51
C PRO A 301 -3.75 -12.05 22.10
N LEU A 302 -3.84 -12.90 21.08
CA LEU A 302 -3.59 -12.55 19.68
C LEU A 302 -4.56 -11.47 19.15
N PHE A 303 -5.71 -11.28 19.79
CA PHE A 303 -6.64 -10.20 19.46
C PHE A 303 -6.57 -9.09 20.51
N SER A 304 -5.36 -8.56 20.77
CA SER A 304 -5.10 -7.52 21.77
C SER A 304 -5.74 -6.18 21.45
N ARG A 305 -5.98 -5.87 20.17
CA ARG A 305 -6.61 -4.62 19.74
C ARG A 305 -8.12 -4.63 20.01
N PRO A 306 -8.63 -3.66 20.79
CA PRO A 306 -10.04 -3.60 21.13
C PRO A 306 -10.96 -3.49 19.92
N ASP A 307 -10.55 -2.74 18.88
CA ASP A 307 -11.39 -2.49 17.70
C ASP A 307 -11.52 -3.74 16.83
N THR A 308 -10.42 -4.46 16.60
CA THR A 308 -10.39 -5.72 15.87
C THR A 308 -11.23 -6.78 16.59
N ARG A 309 -11.02 -6.92 17.90
CA ARG A 309 -11.80 -7.85 18.75
C ARG A 309 -13.28 -7.50 18.75
N ARG A 310 -13.63 -6.23 18.93
CA ARG A 310 -15.01 -5.74 18.92
C ARG A 310 -15.70 -5.98 17.58
N ALA A 311 -15.02 -5.73 16.45
CA ALA A 311 -15.55 -5.97 15.12
C ALA A 311 -15.86 -7.46 14.89
N LEU A 312 -14.95 -8.37 15.29
CA LEU A 312 -15.15 -9.81 15.17
C LEU A 312 -16.30 -10.31 16.03
N LEU A 313 -16.33 -9.95 17.31
CA LEU A 313 -17.38 -10.35 18.25
C LEU A 313 -18.72 -9.71 17.91
N GLY A 314 -18.74 -8.45 17.46
CA GLY A 314 -19.95 -7.75 17.03
C GLY A 314 -20.59 -8.40 15.78
N ALA A 315 -19.79 -9.00 14.89
CA ALA A 315 -20.27 -9.80 13.77
C ALA A 315 -20.65 -11.25 14.17
N GLY A 316 -20.51 -11.60 15.48
CA GLY A 316 -20.83 -12.90 16.03
C GLY A 316 -19.78 -13.98 15.82
N PHE A 317 -18.56 -13.64 15.37
CA PHE A 317 -17.47 -14.61 15.22
C PHE A 317 -16.81 -14.90 16.58
N THR A 318 -16.69 -16.18 16.90
CA THR A 318 -16.07 -16.63 18.16
C THR A 318 -14.74 -17.33 17.93
N THR A 319 -14.51 -17.86 16.73
CA THR A 319 -13.30 -18.62 16.39
C THR A 319 -12.70 -18.13 15.08
N ALA A 320 -11.38 -18.19 14.99
CA ALA A 320 -10.62 -17.83 13.80
C ALA A 320 -9.52 -18.86 13.52
N ARG A 321 -9.33 -19.23 12.25
CA ARG A 321 -8.17 -20.04 11.82
C ARG A 321 -7.51 -19.36 10.66
N SER A 322 -6.22 -19.09 10.80
CA SER A 322 -5.36 -18.51 9.77
C SER A 322 -4.38 -19.55 9.27
N VAL A 323 -4.33 -19.73 7.95
CA VAL A 323 -3.47 -20.71 7.28
C VAL A 323 -2.54 -19.96 6.32
N PRO A 324 -1.21 -20.15 6.40
CA PRO A 324 -0.28 -19.48 5.51
C PRO A 324 -0.40 -20.00 4.07
N LEU A 325 -0.32 -19.08 3.10
CA LEU A 325 -0.18 -19.40 1.69
C LEU A 325 1.30 -19.64 1.40
N ALA A 326 1.79 -20.80 1.78
CA ALA A 326 3.18 -21.21 1.72
C ALA A 326 3.30 -22.68 1.27
N SER A 327 4.45 -23.04 0.75
CA SER A 327 4.83 -24.44 0.51
C SER A 327 6.27 -24.67 0.99
N PRO A 328 6.75 -25.90 1.14
CA PRO A 328 8.12 -26.18 1.57
C PRO A 328 9.22 -25.51 0.72
N ALA A 329 8.89 -25.19 -0.52
CA ALA A 329 9.80 -24.54 -1.48
C ALA A 329 9.54 -23.02 -1.62
N VAL A 330 8.61 -22.46 -0.84
CA VAL A 330 8.10 -21.11 -1.07
C VAL A 330 7.90 -20.38 0.25
N ASP A 331 8.48 -19.21 0.38
CA ASP A 331 8.19 -18.31 1.48
C ASP A 331 6.69 -17.98 1.54
N CYS A 332 6.19 -17.67 2.73
CA CYS A 332 4.80 -17.31 2.93
C CYS A 332 4.45 -16.04 2.13
N VAL A 333 3.60 -16.19 1.12
CA VAL A 333 3.21 -15.10 0.20
C VAL A 333 1.88 -14.47 0.56
N GLY A 334 1.20 -14.95 1.57
CA GLY A 334 -0.08 -14.46 2.06
C GLY A 334 -0.67 -15.37 3.13
N VAL A 335 -1.85 -15.02 3.62
CA VAL A 335 -2.59 -15.78 4.63
C VAL A 335 -4.06 -15.86 4.25
N LEU A 336 -4.64 -17.03 4.38
CA LEU A 336 -6.08 -17.25 4.37
C LEU A 336 -6.58 -17.34 5.80
N THR A 337 -7.62 -16.59 6.14
CA THR A 337 -8.30 -16.70 7.44
C THR A 337 -9.76 -17.08 7.24
N VAL A 338 -10.21 -18.09 7.95
CA VAL A 338 -11.63 -18.47 8.04
C VAL A 338 -12.15 -18.16 9.44
N LEU A 339 -13.40 -17.66 9.51
CA LEU A 339 -14.07 -17.23 10.71
C LEU A 339 -15.34 -18.04 10.91
N SER A 340 -15.60 -18.47 12.15
CA SER A 340 -16.81 -19.20 12.49
C SER A 340 -17.46 -18.65 13.75
N ARG A 341 -18.76 -18.84 13.83
CA ARG A 341 -19.59 -18.56 15.02
C ARG A 341 -19.60 -19.75 15.98
N GLN A 342 -19.09 -20.87 15.54
CA GLN A 342 -18.99 -22.11 16.31
C GLN A 342 -17.55 -22.60 16.36
N ALA A 343 -17.23 -23.48 17.27
CA ALA A 343 -15.92 -24.10 17.32
C ALA A 343 -15.65 -24.86 16.02
N PHE A 344 -14.41 -24.75 15.51
CA PHE A 344 -13.99 -25.62 14.40
C PHE A 344 -13.95 -27.07 14.87
N PRO A 345 -14.22 -28.03 13.97
CA PRO A 345 -14.01 -29.46 14.27
C PRO A 345 -12.60 -29.70 14.81
N ALA A 346 -12.44 -30.66 15.70
CA ALA A 346 -11.14 -31.00 16.27
C ALA A 346 -10.10 -31.37 15.19
N GLN A 347 -10.56 -31.98 14.09
CA GLN A 347 -9.76 -32.21 12.89
C GLN A 347 -10.26 -31.25 11.81
N VAL A 348 -9.48 -30.20 11.53
CA VAL A 348 -9.69 -29.39 10.34
C VAL A 348 -9.22 -30.18 9.13
N PRO A 349 -10.00 -30.23 8.04
CA PRO A 349 -9.64 -31.02 6.88
C PRO A 349 -8.25 -30.67 6.35
N GLU A 350 -7.42 -31.68 6.09
CA GLU A 350 -6.10 -31.52 5.43
C GLU A 350 -6.24 -30.85 4.06
N GLU A 351 -7.43 -30.94 3.47
CA GLU A 351 -7.78 -30.28 2.22
C GLU A 351 -7.55 -28.76 2.30
N LEU A 352 -7.85 -28.11 3.44
CA LEU A 352 -7.63 -26.66 3.62
C LEU A 352 -6.15 -26.30 3.46
N ASP A 353 -5.26 -27.07 4.08
CA ASP A 353 -3.82 -26.84 4.00
C ASP A 353 -3.28 -27.12 2.59
N CYS A 354 -3.88 -28.10 1.88
CA CYS A 354 -3.58 -28.37 0.47
C CYS A 354 -3.97 -27.19 -0.43
N LEU A 355 -5.19 -26.67 -0.30
CA LEU A 355 -5.67 -25.50 -1.05
C LEU A 355 -4.78 -24.29 -0.84
N CYS A 356 -4.35 -24.03 0.40
CA CYS A 356 -3.46 -22.91 0.72
C CYS A 356 -2.06 -23.09 0.13
N ARG A 357 -1.51 -24.29 0.11
CA ARG A 357 -0.22 -24.59 -0.53
C ARG A 357 -0.30 -24.40 -2.05
N GLU A 358 -1.35 -24.91 -2.70
CA GLU A 358 -1.58 -24.70 -4.14
C GLU A 358 -1.66 -23.23 -4.49
N ALA A 359 -2.46 -22.45 -3.72
CA ALA A 359 -2.61 -21.01 -3.92
C ALA A 359 -1.28 -20.28 -3.71
N GLY A 360 -0.50 -20.64 -2.69
CA GLY A 360 0.82 -20.09 -2.42
C GLY A 360 1.78 -20.31 -3.58
N ALA A 361 1.85 -21.53 -4.09
CA ALA A 361 2.69 -21.89 -5.24
C ALA A 361 2.29 -21.12 -6.51
N TRP A 362 0.99 -20.97 -6.77
CA TRP A 362 0.48 -20.22 -7.91
C TRP A 362 0.77 -18.72 -7.79
N LEU A 363 0.56 -18.13 -6.63
CA LEU A 363 0.84 -16.69 -6.38
C LEU A 363 2.33 -16.38 -6.56
N GLN A 364 3.21 -17.26 -6.11
CA GLN A 364 4.64 -17.09 -6.30
C GLN A 364 5.03 -17.23 -7.78
N TRP A 365 4.51 -18.25 -8.47
CA TRP A 365 4.70 -18.40 -9.91
C TRP A 365 4.22 -17.16 -10.66
N HIS A 366 3.02 -16.67 -10.37
CA HIS A 366 2.45 -15.49 -11.01
C HIS A 366 3.33 -14.26 -10.79
N ARG A 367 3.77 -14.00 -9.56
CA ARG A 367 4.67 -12.89 -9.24
C ARG A 367 5.99 -13.01 -10.00
N HIS A 368 6.59 -14.19 -10.02
CA HIS A 368 7.83 -14.45 -10.75
C HIS A 368 7.64 -14.27 -12.25
N HIS A 369 6.58 -14.81 -12.82
CA HIS A 369 6.24 -14.68 -14.23
C HIS A 369 6.07 -13.21 -14.65
N GLN A 370 5.37 -12.40 -13.84
CA GLN A 370 5.24 -10.96 -14.10
C GLN A 370 6.60 -10.24 -14.12
N VAL A 371 7.49 -10.57 -13.17
CA VAL A 371 8.84 -9.98 -13.11
C VAL A 371 9.66 -10.37 -14.35
N LEU A 372 9.62 -11.64 -14.76
CA LEU A 372 10.31 -12.09 -15.98
C LEU A 372 9.74 -11.42 -17.23
N THR A 373 8.43 -11.24 -17.32
CA THR A 373 7.78 -10.53 -18.43
C THR A 373 8.28 -9.08 -18.52
N ALA A 374 8.36 -8.38 -17.39
CA ALA A 374 8.87 -7.01 -17.35
C ALA A 374 10.35 -6.93 -17.73
N LEU A 375 11.17 -7.89 -17.32
CA LEU A 375 12.59 -7.95 -17.68
C LEU A 375 12.80 -8.33 -19.15
N GLN A 376 11.97 -9.20 -19.72
CA GLN A 376 11.97 -9.49 -21.17
C GLN A 376 11.55 -8.25 -21.98
N HIS A 377 10.59 -7.46 -21.49
CA HIS A 377 10.19 -6.19 -22.08
C HIS A 377 11.36 -5.19 -22.07
N LEU A 378 12.04 -5.02 -20.93
CA LEU A 378 13.24 -4.20 -20.81
C LEU A 378 14.30 -4.64 -21.82
N HIS A 379 14.57 -5.94 -21.93
CA HIS A 379 15.53 -6.50 -22.88
C HIS A 379 15.17 -6.19 -24.33
N ALA A 380 13.89 -6.34 -24.69
CA ALA A 380 13.42 -6.01 -26.03
C ALA A 380 13.61 -4.53 -26.36
N GLN A 381 13.29 -3.63 -25.43
CA GLN A 381 13.50 -2.17 -25.60
C GLN A 381 14.99 -1.84 -25.77
N ALA A 382 15.86 -2.38 -24.92
CA ALA A 382 17.29 -2.12 -24.96
C ALA A 382 17.94 -2.58 -26.28
N THR A 383 17.51 -3.76 -26.80
CA THR A 383 18.05 -4.32 -28.06
C THR A 383 17.49 -3.64 -29.32
N THR A 384 16.40 -2.89 -29.23
CA THR A 384 15.88 -2.08 -30.34
C THR A 384 16.49 -0.68 -30.37
N ALA A 385 16.94 -0.16 -29.24
CA ALA A 385 17.58 1.16 -29.14
C ALA A 385 19.04 1.17 -29.55
N THR A 386 19.71 0.01 -29.60
CA THR A 386 21.11 -0.13 -30.06
C THR A 386 21.09 -0.83 -31.42
N PRO A 387 21.12 -0.10 -32.58
CA PRO A 387 21.44 -0.71 -33.85
C PRO A 387 22.91 -1.16 -33.80
N GLY A 388 23.14 -2.44 -34.04
CA GLY A 388 24.42 -3.11 -34.01
C GLY A 388 25.51 -2.51 -34.93
#